data_f97adbd88739562b1812dfb69a9cb349
#
_entry.id   f97adbd88739562b1812dfb69a9cb349
#
_cell.length_a   1.000
_cell.length_b   1.000
_cell.length_c   1.000
_cell.angle_alpha   90.00
_cell.angle_beta   90.00
_cell.angle_gamma   90.00
#
_symmetry.space_group_name_H-M   'P 1'
#
loop_
_entity.id
_entity.type
_entity.pdbx_description
1 polymer ?
#
loop_
_entity_poly.entity_id
_entity_poly.type
_entity_poly.pdbx_seq_one_letter_code
_entity_poly.pdbx_strand_id
1 'polypeptide(L)'
;MCHFKTAASVLRHRLPHSAKPHPRILPQRGIYMSKADLIFRDMCEDILTNGTDTRGQKVRPHWEDGTPAYTIKKFGVVNRYDLSKEFPLLTFRRTALKSATDEVLWIWQEKSNNIHDLHSHIWDEWADEDGSIGKAYGYQMSVKHAYRDVTEEGLGNFAKAAASEAEKIHIDPVTGITMMDQVDRVLYDLTNNPFSRRIMTNIYVHADLMEMNLYPCAYSMTFNVTQKPGHDKLTLNAVLNQRSQDVLAANNWNVVQYSVLLCMIAQCVDMEPGELVHVIADAHIYDRHVDIIRELIAREPYPAPQFILNPEVHDFYKFTREDVRAENYQTGEQIRNIPIAI
;
A
#
# COMPACT_ATOMS: atom_id res chain seq x y z
N MET A 1 -9.34 -59.90 8.31
CA MET A 1 -9.50 -60.27 6.89
C MET A 1 -10.64 -59.48 6.31
N CYS A 2 -10.37 -58.46 5.51
CA CYS A 2 -11.26 -57.94 4.47
C CYS A 2 -10.43 -56.99 3.62
N HIS A 3 -10.15 -57.44 2.43
CA HIS A 3 -9.44 -56.67 1.39
C HIS A 3 -10.42 -55.71 0.72
N PHE A 4 -10.06 -54.41 0.61
CA PHE A 4 -10.64 -53.55 -0.39
C PHE A 4 -9.54 -53.02 -1.32
N LYS A 5 -9.58 -53.50 -2.57
CA LYS A 5 -8.87 -52.95 -3.69
C LYS A 5 -9.77 -51.83 -4.28
N THR A 6 -9.28 -50.65 -4.39
CA THR A 6 -9.90 -49.61 -5.20
C THR A 6 -8.96 -49.18 -6.32
N ALA A 7 -9.45 -49.37 -7.52
CA ALA A 7 -8.80 -48.95 -8.77
C ALA A 7 -8.97 -47.43 -8.96
N ALA A 8 -7.86 -46.72 -9.11
CA ALA A 8 -7.87 -45.32 -9.50
C ALA A 8 -7.82 -45.23 -11.05
N SER A 9 -8.91 -44.81 -11.66
CA SER A 9 -8.92 -44.41 -13.08
C SER A 9 -8.50 -42.94 -13.21
N VAL A 10 -7.33 -42.71 -13.82
CA VAL A 10 -6.81 -41.38 -14.13
C VAL A 10 -7.50 -40.89 -15.39
N LEU A 11 -8.47 -39.99 -15.25
CA LEU A 11 -9.00 -39.16 -16.34
C LEU A 11 -8.09 -37.94 -16.52
N ARG A 12 -7.24 -38.00 -17.54
CA ARG A 12 -6.51 -36.79 -18.03
C ARG A 12 -7.48 -35.90 -18.82
N HIS A 13 -8.01 -34.87 -18.19
CA HIS A 13 -8.65 -33.76 -18.94
C HIS A 13 -7.56 -32.84 -19.48
N ARG A 14 -7.49 -32.75 -20.82
CA ARG A 14 -6.74 -31.73 -21.52
C ARG A 14 -7.41 -30.38 -21.26
N LEU A 15 -6.67 -29.46 -20.64
CA LEU A 15 -7.05 -28.04 -20.52
C LEU A 15 -7.03 -27.42 -21.93
N PRO A 16 -8.03 -26.60 -22.31
CA PRO A 16 -8.01 -25.86 -23.54
C PRO A 16 -6.99 -24.72 -23.50
N HIS A 17 -6.31 -24.48 -24.61
CA HIS A 17 -5.29 -23.45 -24.81
C HIS A 17 -5.81 -22.03 -24.59
N SER A 18 -5.04 -21.27 -23.81
CA SER A 18 -4.79 -19.81 -23.80
C SER A 18 -5.91 -18.90 -24.32
N ALA A 19 -6.80 -18.50 -23.44
CA ALA A 19 -7.43 -17.20 -23.56
C ALA A 19 -6.37 -16.13 -23.14
N LYS A 20 -6.18 -15.11 -23.99
CA LYS A 20 -5.33 -13.96 -23.61
C LYS A 20 -5.88 -13.33 -22.34
N PRO A 21 -5.04 -13.02 -21.36
CA PRO A 21 -5.51 -12.36 -20.13
C PRO A 21 -6.16 -11.02 -20.49
N HIS A 22 -7.40 -10.83 -20.07
CA HIS A 22 -8.07 -9.55 -20.19
C HIS A 22 -7.57 -8.61 -19.07
N PRO A 23 -7.39 -7.30 -19.36
CA PRO A 23 -7.01 -6.35 -18.31
C PRO A 23 -7.99 -6.42 -17.14
N ARG A 24 -7.48 -6.45 -15.92
CA ARG A 24 -8.30 -6.35 -14.70
C ARG A 24 -8.95 -4.99 -14.68
N ILE A 25 -10.22 -4.96 -15.03
CA ILE A 25 -11.09 -3.80 -15.01
C ILE A 25 -11.96 -3.95 -13.77
N LEU A 26 -11.76 -3.09 -12.77
CA LEU A 26 -12.70 -3.01 -11.65
C LEU A 26 -14.05 -2.51 -12.20
N PRO A 27 -15.17 -3.21 -11.91
CA PRO A 27 -16.43 -2.94 -12.59
C PRO A 27 -17.01 -1.58 -12.20
N GLN A 28 -17.30 -0.73 -13.21
CA GLN A 28 -18.22 0.39 -13.06
C GLN A 28 -19.66 -0.10 -13.23
N ARG A 29 -20.49 0.02 -12.21
CA ARG A 29 -21.95 -0.12 -12.32
C ARG A 29 -22.60 1.18 -11.86
N GLY A 30 -23.07 1.99 -12.80
CA GLY A 30 -23.85 3.20 -12.56
C GLY A 30 -22.99 4.47 -12.37
N ILE A 31 -23.60 5.63 -12.60
CA ILE A 31 -23.00 6.94 -12.28
C ILE A 31 -23.15 7.13 -10.77
N TYR A 32 -22.24 6.56 -10.00
CA TYR A 32 -22.17 6.80 -8.56
C TYR A 32 -21.01 7.74 -8.26
N MET A 33 -21.25 8.67 -7.32
CA MET A 33 -20.17 9.52 -6.76
C MET A 33 -19.06 8.64 -6.19
N SER A 34 -17.80 9.07 -6.32
CA SER A 34 -16.65 8.37 -5.79
C SER A 34 -16.82 8.14 -4.28
N LYS A 35 -16.75 6.88 -3.86
CA LYS A 35 -16.83 6.51 -2.46
C LYS A 35 -15.61 6.97 -1.67
N ALA A 36 -14.45 7.04 -2.34
CA ALA A 36 -13.23 7.57 -1.74
C ALA A 36 -13.40 9.06 -1.34
N ASP A 37 -14.07 9.87 -2.18
CA ASP A 37 -14.38 11.26 -1.85
C ASP A 37 -15.33 11.39 -0.66
N LEU A 38 -16.34 10.51 -0.57
CA LEU A 38 -17.27 10.50 0.57
C LEU A 38 -16.55 10.15 1.87
N ILE A 39 -15.71 9.11 1.87
CA ILE A 39 -14.89 8.72 3.03
C ILE A 39 -13.98 9.89 3.45
N PHE A 40 -13.33 10.55 2.50
CA PHE A 40 -12.47 11.70 2.77
C PHE A 40 -13.24 12.87 3.35
N ARG A 41 -14.40 13.20 2.78
CA ARG A 41 -15.30 14.25 3.27
C ARG A 41 -15.73 13.99 4.70
N ASP A 42 -16.28 12.81 4.97
CA ASP A 42 -16.77 12.41 6.29
C ASP A 42 -15.66 12.49 7.35
N MET A 43 -14.46 12.02 7.01
CA MET A 43 -13.28 12.11 7.88
C MET A 43 -12.90 13.57 8.16
N CYS A 44 -12.85 14.42 7.14
CA CYS A 44 -12.51 15.84 7.30
C CYS A 44 -13.56 16.59 8.14
N GLU A 45 -14.84 16.36 7.89
CA GLU A 45 -15.95 16.96 8.65
C GLU A 45 -15.90 16.52 10.12
N ASP A 46 -15.62 15.25 10.38
CA ASP A 46 -15.49 14.74 11.75
C ASP A 46 -14.29 15.35 12.48
N ILE A 47 -13.14 15.50 11.82
CA ILE A 47 -11.96 16.18 12.40
C ILE A 47 -12.29 17.64 12.69
N LEU A 48 -12.86 18.38 11.73
CA LEU A 48 -13.16 19.80 11.89
C LEU A 48 -14.21 20.08 12.96
N THR A 49 -15.15 19.14 13.17
CA THR A 49 -16.29 19.33 14.09
C THR A 49 -15.99 18.79 15.50
N ASN A 50 -15.36 17.62 15.58
CA ASN A 50 -15.19 16.85 16.82
C ASN A 50 -13.71 16.65 17.19
N GLY A 51 -12.78 17.20 16.43
CA GLY A 51 -11.35 17.09 16.69
C GLY A 51 -10.88 17.97 17.85
N THR A 52 -9.70 17.67 18.35
CA THR A 52 -9.02 18.46 19.40
C THR A 52 -8.06 19.45 18.75
N ASP A 53 -8.22 20.73 19.09
CA ASP A 53 -7.31 21.78 18.69
C ASP A 53 -6.03 21.75 19.56
N THR A 54 -4.87 21.83 18.92
CA THR A 54 -3.57 21.80 19.60
C THR A 54 -2.99 23.19 19.91
N ARG A 55 -3.71 24.28 19.62
CA ARG A 55 -3.28 25.64 19.98
C ARG A 55 -3.03 25.75 21.48
N GLY A 56 -1.88 26.34 21.83
CA GLY A 56 -1.43 26.42 23.22
C GLY A 56 -0.66 25.21 23.75
N GLN A 57 -0.57 24.11 22.95
CA GLN A 57 0.30 22.97 23.26
C GLN A 57 1.70 23.20 22.68
N LYS A 58 2.71 22.55 23.26
CA LYS A 58 4.04 22.47 22.64
C LYS A 58 3.98 21.52 21.46
N VAL A 59 4.09 22.04 20.23
CA VAL A 59 4.15 21.26 19.00
C VAL A 59 5.57 21.27 18.42
N ARG A 60 5.96 20.19 17.73
CA ARG A 60 7.25 20.10 17.07
C ARG A 60 7.25 20.79 15.70
N PRO A 61 6.23 20.56 14.84
CA PRO A 61 6.27 21.10 13.47
C PRO A 61 6.12 22.61 13.46
N HIS A 62 6.76 23.23 12.46
CA HIS A 62 6.74 24.66 12.22
C HIS A 62 6.43 24.92 10.76
N TRP A 63 5.84 26.09 10.49
CA TRP A 63 5.72 26.61 9.14
C TRP A 63 7.07 27.21 8.69
N GLU A 64 7.19 27.43 7.37
CA GLU A 64 8.38 28.04 6.75
C GLU A 64 8.82 29.36 7.42
N ASP A 65 7.86 30.13 7.93
CA ASP A 65 8.11 31.38 8.68
C ASP A 65 8.54 31.19 10.14
N GLY A 66 8.76 29.94 10.56
CA GLY A 66 9.17 29.57 11.92
C GLY A 66 8.05 29.57 12.95
N THR A 67 6.81 29.90 12.59
CA THR A 67 5.68 29.84 13.50
C THR A 67 5.23 28.41 13.77
N PRO A 68 4.75 28.07 15.00
CA PRO A 68 4.26 26.72 15.30
C PRO A 68 3.12 26.31 14.36
N ALA A 69 3.19 25.10 13.80
CA ALA A 69 2.13 24.55 12.99
C ALA A 69 1.15 23.73 13.88
N TYR A 70 0.05 24.39 14.24
CA TYR A 70 -1.00 23.77 15.05
C TYR A 70 -1.93 22.93 14.21
N THR A 71 -2.63 22.00 14.84
CA THR A 71 -3.56 21.08 14.16
C THR A 71 -4.89 20.98 14.89
N ILE A 72 -5.93 20.64 14.12
CA ILE A 72 -7.13 20.02 14.66
C ILE A 72 -6.98 18.53 14.37
N LYS A 73 -7.04 17.67 15.38
CA LYS A 73 -6.74 16.25 15.22
C LYS A 73 -7.78 15.33 15.86
N LYS A 74 -7.89 14.13 15.31
CA LYS A 74 -8.73 13.06 15.81
C LYS A 74 -7.93 11.79 16.03
N PHE A 75 -8.17 11.16 17.17
CA PHE A 75 -7.55 9.89 17.53
C PHE A 75 -8.37 8.71 16.98
N GLY A 76 -7.68 7.73 16.40
CA GLY A 76 -8.25 6.43 16.08
C GLY A 76 -9.24 6.42 14.92
N VAL A 77 -8.90 7.09 13.80
CA VAL A 77 -9.71 7.07 12.58
C VAL A 77 -9.47 5.76 11.82
N VAL A 78 -10.55 5.15 11.32
CA VAL A 78 -10.51 3.92 10.52
C VAL A 78 -11.32 4.12 9.25
N ASN A 79 -10.63 4.13 8.11
CA ASN A 79 -11.24 4.20 6.78
C ASN A 79 -11.17 2.84 6.10
N ARG A 80 -12.17 2.50 5.28
CA ARG A 80 -12.26 1.22 4.57
C ARG A 80 -12.50 1.44 3.08
N TYR A 81 -11.63 0.86 2.27
CA TYR A 81 -11.66 0.95 0.81
C TYR A 81 -11.78 -0.45 0.21
N ASP A 82 -12.95 -0.77 -0.35
CA ASP A 82 -13.23 -2.05 -1.01
C ASP A 82 -12.73 -2.00 -2.47
N LEU A 83 -11.49 -2.46 -2.69
CA LEU A 83 -10.84 -2.45 -4.00
C LEU A 83 -11.50 -3.40 -5.01
N SER A 84 -12.37 -4.31 -4.56
CA SER A 84 -13.17 -5.13 -5.47
C SER A 84 -14.29 -4.34 -6.15
N LYS A 85 -14.59 -3.14 -5.66
CA LYS A 85 -15.69 -2.28 -6.15
C LYS A 85 -15.18 -1.00 -6.78
N GLU A 86 -14.21 -0.34 -6.14
CA GLU A 86 -13.74 0.97 -6.52
C GLU A 86 -12.27 1.15 -6.11
N PHE A 87 -11.46 1.70 -6.98
CA PHE A 87 -10.10 2.11 -6.63
C PHE A 87 -10.13 3.53 -6.04
N PRO A 88 -9.49 3.80 -4.87
CA PRO A 88 -9.69 5.01 -4.10
C PRO A 88 -8.89 6.22 -4.58
N LEU A 89 -9.10 6.63 -5.83
CA LEU A 89 -8.61 7.91 -6.36
C LEU A 89 -9.62 9.01 -6.04
N LEU A 90 -9.18 10.05 -5.35
CA LEU A 90 -10.03 11.22 -5.13
C LEU A 90 -10.34 11.95 -6.42
N THR A 91 -11.58 12.46 -6.50
CA THR A 91 -12.03 13.30 -7.61
C THR A 91 -12.16 14.77 -7.22
N PHE A 92 -12.19 15.13 -5.96
CA PHE A 92 -12.15 16.52 -5.50
C PHE A 92 -10.94 17.29 -6.02
N ARG A 93 -9.80 16.62 -6.09
CA ARG A 93 -8.56 17.05 -6.74
C ARG A 93 -7.80 15.84 -7.27
N ARG A 94 -6.94 16.05 -8.26
CA ARG A 94 -6.16 14.96 -8.86
C ARG A 94 -5.09 14.45 -7.90
N THR A 95 -5.03 13.14 -7.73
CA THR A 95 -3.87 12.45 -7.14
C THR A 95 -2.94 11.95 -8.25
N ALA A 96 -1.65 12.18 -8.12
CA ALA A 96 -0.64 11.76 -9.12
C ALA A 96 -0.36 10.26 -8.99
N LEU A 97 -1.22 9.42 -9.60
CA LEU A 97 -1.17 7.96 -9.51
C LEU A 97 0.22 7.40 -9.80
N LYS A 98 0.87 7.84 -10.90
CA LYS A 98 2.19 7.34 -11.28
C LYS A 98 3.28 7.68 -10.27
N SER A 99 3.26 8.88 -9.70
CA SER A 99 4.25 9.28 -8.69
C SER A 99 4.02 8.54 -7.36
N ALA A 100 2.76 8.33 -6.97
CA ALA A 100 2.43 7.53 -5.79
C ALA A 100 2.85 6.06 -5.98
N THR A 101 2.71 5.52 -7.20
CA THR A 101 3.18 4.17 -7.55
C THR A 101 4.70 4.09 -7.51
N ASP A 102 5.38 5.07 -8.09
CA ASP A 102 6.85 5.16 -8.09
C ASP A 102 7.41 5.10 -6.67
N GLU A 103 6.86 5.90 -5.76
CA GLU A 103 7.31 5.92 -4.37
C GLU A 103 7.04 4.60 -3.63
N VAL A 104 5.88 3.97 -3.80
CA VAL A 104 5.64 2.68 -3.13
C VAL A 104 6.53 1.57 -3.68
N LEU A 105 6.89 1.62 -4.98
CA LEU A 105 7.87 0.69 -5.56
C LEU A 105 9.29 0.99 -5.07
N TRP A 106 9.68 2.26 -4.94
CA TRP A 106 10.94 2.67 -4.33
C TRP A 106 11.10 2.10 -2.90
N ILE A 107 10.02 2.13 -2.08
CA ILE A 107 10.04 1.58 -0.73
C ILE A 107 10.03 0.04 -0.71
N TRP A 108 9.15 -0.60 -1.50
CA TRP A 108 8.85 -2.03 -1.37
C TRP A 108 9.60 -2.93 -2.35
N GLN A 109 9.90 -2.45 -3.54
CA GLN A 109 10.53 -3.22 -4.60
C GLN A 109 12.03 -2.95 -4.67
N GLU A 110 12.41 -1.67 -4.80
CA GLU A 110 13.80 -1.25 -4.83
C GLU A 110 14.44 -1.29 -3.44
N LYS A 111 13.61 -1.13 -2.40
CA LYS A 111 14.03 -1.15 -0.99
C LYS A 111 15.10 -0.11 -0.72
N SER A 112 15.00 1.02 -1.41
CA SER A 112 15.95 2.12 -1.33
C SER A 112 15.57 3.13 -0.25
N ASN A 113 16.55 3.83 0.27
CA ASN A 113 16.46 4.98 1.13
C ASN A 113 17.17 6.22 0.56
N ASN A 114 17.53 6.17 -0.73
CA ASN A 114 18.17 7.27 -1.44
C ASN A 114 17.20 7.93 -2.42
N ILE A 115 17.01 9.26 -2.31
CA ILE A 115 16.06 10.01 -3.14
C ILE A 115 16.47 10.08 -4.61
N HIS A 116 17.74 9.80 -4.94
CA HIS A 116 18.20 9.76 -6.34
C HIS A 116 17.63 8.57 -7.13
N ASP A 117 17.09 7.56 -6.43
CA ASP A 117 16.40 6.42 -7.02
C ASP A 117 14.91 6.71 -7.26
N LEU A 118 14.40 7.87 -6.80
CA LEU A 118 13.01 8.28 -6.91
C LEU A 118 12.85 9.39 -7.96
N HIS A 119 11.83 9.29 -8.81
CA HIS A 119 11.60 10.29 -9.87
C HIS A 119 10.91 11.57 -9.38
N SER A 120 10.38 11.59 -8.15
CA SER A 120 9.71 12.76 -7.57
C SER A 120 10.59 13.43 -6.51
N HIS A 121 10.34 14.71 -6.25
CA HIS A 121 11.08 15.54 -5.29
C HIS A 121 10.37 15.66 -3.94
N ILE A 122 9.47 14.75 -3.63
CA ILE A 122 8.64 14.85 -2.40
C ILE A 122 9.41 14.52 -1.12
N TRP A 123 10.62 13.97 -1.23
CA TRP A 123 11.48 13.59 -0.11
C TRP A 123 12.70 14.50 0.06
N ASP A 124 12.91 15.49 -0.81
CA ASP A 124 14.12 16.34 -0.82
C ASP A 124 14.39 17.01 0.55
N GLU A 125 13.34 17.44 1.25
CA GLU A 125 13.46 18.13 2.55
C GLU A 125 13.91 17.22 3.70
N TRP A 126 13.82 15.89 3.53
CA TRP A 126 14.24 14.90 4.54
C TRP A 126 15.51 14.17 4.19
N ALA A 127 16.08 14.43 3.02
CA ALA A 127 17.34 13.83 2.59
C ALA A 127 18.55 14.59 3.15
N ASP A 128 19.60 13.85 3.45
CA ASP A 128 20.92 14.43 3.73
C ASP A 128 21.65 14.84 2.45
N GLU A 129 22.89 15.31 2.58
CA GLU A 129 23.71 15.78 1.45
C GLU A 129 23.99 14.68 0.41
N ASP A 130 23.98 13.40 0.83
CA ASP A 130 24.20 12.24 -0.05
C ASP A 130 22.87 11.71 -0.65
N GLY A 131 21.76 12.36 -0.35
CA GLY A 131 20.43 11.98 -0.80
C GLY A 131 19.79 10.84 0.02
N SER A 132 20.35 10.47 1.17
CA SER A 132 19.82 9.44 2.03
C SER A 132 18.75 10.00 3.00
N ILE A 133 17.71 9.23 3.25
CA ILE A 133 16.75 9.49 4.34
C ILE A 133 17.07 8.67 5.60
N GLY A 134 18.29 8.18 5.72
CA GLY A 134 18.74 7.35 6.83
C GLY A 134 18.17 5.93 6.79
N LYS A 135 18.10 5.27 7.96
CA LYS A 135 17.58 3.89 8.08
C LYS A 135 16.06 3.79 8.03
N ALA A 136 15.41 4.67 7.26
CA ALA A 136 13.95 4.76 7.16
C ALA A 136 13.40 4.00 5.94
N TYR A 137 12.12 3.70 5.98
CA TYR A 137 11.30 3.16 4.87
C TYR A 137 11.95 1.99 4.10
N GLY A 138 12.46 2.21 2.90
CA GLY A 138 13.05 1.17 2.05
C GLY A 138 14.23 0.46 2.70
N TYR A 139 15.05 1.17 3.48
CA TYR A 139 16.11 0.54 4.26
C TYR A 139 15.56 -0.59 5.14
N GLN A 140 14.49 -0.34 5.90
CA GLN A 140 13.91 -1.35 6.78
C GLN A 140 13.28 -2.52 6.01
N MET A 141 12.83 -2.29 4.78
CA MET A 141 12.36 -3.35 3.90
C MET A 141 13.50 -4.21 3.36
N SER A 142 14.72 -3.66 3.23
CA SER A 142 15.90 -4.37 2.70
C SER A 142 16.60 -5.27 3.73
N VAL A 143 16.34 -5.06 5.03
CA VAL A 143 17.02 -5.81 6.10
C VAL A 143 16.65 -7.29 6.02
N LYS A 144 17.67 -8.14 5.87
CA LYS A 144 17.49 -9.59 5.80
C LYS A 144 17.37 -10.20 7.20
N HIS A 145 16.38 -11.07 7.36
CA HIS A 145 16.11 -11.81 8.58
C HIS A 145 16.27 -13.33 8.36
N ALA A 146 16.65 -14.03 9.41
CA ALA A 146 16.88 -15.49 9.36
C ALA A 146 15.57 -16.28 9.54
N TYR A 147 15.26 -17.14 8.58
CA TYR A 147 14.09 -18.03 8.61
C TYR A 147 14.52 -19.49 8.50
N ARG A 148 13.94 -20.38 9.34
CA ARG A 148 14.22 -21.82 9.36
C ARG A 148 13.06 -22.66 8.79
N ASP A 149 11.94 -22.02 8.50
CA ASP A 149 10.71 -22.65 7.99
C ASP A 149 10.57 -22.53 6.47
N VAL A 150 11.59 -22.01 5.80
CA VAL A 150 11.66 -21.93 4.33
C VAL A 150 12.10 -23.29 3.78
N THR A 151 11.40 -23.77 2.74
CA THR A 151 11.67 -25.06 2.08
C THR A 151 11.93 -24.85 0.58
N GLU A 152 12.57 -25.81 -0.08
CA GLU A 152 12.80 -25.80 -1.53
C GLU A 152 11.46 -25.73 -2.32
N GLU A 153 10.47 -26.53 -1.89
CA GLU A 153 9.12 -26.47 -2.47
C GLU A 153 8.51 -25.08 -2.30
N GLY A 154 8.66 -24.49 -1.10
CA GLY A 154 8.18 -23.15 -0.80
C GLY A 154 8.84 -22.07 -1.65
N LEU A 155 10.14 -22.17 -1.93
CA LEU A 155 10.86 -21.28 -2.86
C LEU A 155 10.35 -21.45 -4.29
N GLY A 156 10.03 -22.69 -4.72
CA GLY A 156 9.39 -22.94 -6.02
C GLY A 156 8.01 -22.30 -6.15
N ASN A 157 7.23 -22.23 -5.06
CA ASN A 157 5.96 -21.51 -5.05
C ASN A 157 6.16 -19.98 -5.03
N PHE A 158 7.10 -19.47 -4.22
CA PHE A 158 7.47 -18.07 -4.17
C PHE A 158 7.93 -17.55 -5.54
N ALA A 159 8.67 -18.34 -6.32
CA ALA A 159 9.10 -17.98 -7.65
C ALA A 159 7.95 -17.68 -8.64
N LYS A 160 6.73 -18.11 -8.36
CA LYS A 160 5.54 -17.74 -9.17
C LYS A 160 5.18 -16.26 -9.03
N ALA A 161 5.49 -15.66 -7.89
CA ALA A 161 5.18 -14.27 -7.57
C ALA A 161 6.41 -13.33 -7.66
N ALA A 162 7.62 -13.88 -7.60
CA ALA A 162 8.87 -13.13 -7.52
C ALA A 162 10.05 -13.93 -8.11
N ALA A 163 9.95 -14.35 -9.37
CA ALA A 163 10.94 -15.21 -10.01
C ALA A 163 12.35 -14.61 -9.98
N SER A 164 12.46 -13.31 -10.28
CA SER A 164 13.75 -12.60 -10.32
C SER A 164 14.43 -12.48 -8.96
N GLU A 165 13.69 -12.56 -7.85
CA GLU A 165 14.27 -12.56 -6.50
C GLU A 165 14.49 -13.98 -5.98
N ALA A 166 13.64 -14.93 -6.34
CA ALA A 166 13.77 -16.32 -5.93
C ALA A 166 15.10 -16.97 -6.34
N GLU A 167 15.65 -16.57 -7.51
CA GLU A 167 16.95 -17.02 -7.98
C GLU A 167 18.13 -16.59 -7.08
N LYS A 168 17.94 -15.55 -6.27
CA LYS A 168 18.95 -15.00 -5.36
C LYS A 168 18.88 -15.58 -3.95
N ILE A 169 17.77 -16.25 -3.62
CA ILE A 169 17.53 -16.79 -2.27
C ILE A 169 17.99 -18.23 -2.21
N HIS A 170 18.80 -18.54 -1.20
CA HIS A 170 19.35 -19.88 -0.98
C HIS A 170 19.13 -20.33 0.46
N ILE A 171 18.87 -21.61 0.63
CA ILE A 171 18.89 -22.27 1.94
C ILE A 171 20.34 -22.64 2.25
N ASP A 172 20.86 -22.18 3.38
CA ASP A 172 22.18 -22.58 3.84
C ASP A 172 22.20 -24.09 4.11
N PRO A 173 23.04 -24.88 3.42
CA PRO A 173 23.00 -26.33 3.48
C PRO A 173 23.48 -26.90 4.84
N VAL A 174 24.16 -26.11 5.66
CA VAL A 174 24.69 -26.54 6.96
C VAL A 174 23.70 -26.22 8.07
N THR A 175 23.16 -25.00 8.06
CA THR A 175 22.28 -24.49 9.14
C THR A 175 20.80 -24.63 8.86
N GLY A 176 20.41 -24.84 7.60
CA GLY A 176 19.02 -24.81 7.15
C GLY A 176 18.37 -23.43 7.25
N ILE A 177 19.17 -22.36 7.39
CA ILE A 177 18.68 -20.98 7.51
C ILE A 177 18.61 -20.35 6.14
N THR A 178 17.52 -19.65 5.87
CA THR A 178 17.35 -18.79 4.70
C THR A 178 17.30 -17.34 5.16
N MET A 179 18.00 -16.46 4.44
CA MET A 179 17.96 -15.02 4.70
C MET A 179 17.01 -14.36 3.69
N MET A 180 15.92 -13.78 4.20
CA MET A 180 14.93 -13.04 3.41
C MET A 180 14.63 -11.70 4.07
N ASP A 181 14.25 -10.71 3.28
CA ASP A 181 13.68 -9.48 3.82
C ASP A 181 12.16 -9.61 4.03
N GLN A 182 11.56 -8.54 4.53
CA GLN A 182 10.14 -8.54 4.90
C GLN A 182 9.22 -8.67 3.67
N VAL A 183 9.61 -8.11 2.53
CA VAL A 183 8.81 -8.17 1.28
C VAL A 183 8.81 -9.58 0.72
N ASP A 184 10.01 -10.18 0.61
CA ASP A 184 10.16 -11.57 0.17
C ASP A 184 9.39 -12.51 1.09
N ARG A 185 9.45 -12.27 2.40
CA ARG A 185 8.71 -13.08 3.38
C ARG A 185 7.20 -12.98 3.22
N VAL A 186 6.67 -11.79 2.96
CA VAL A 186 5.22 -11.61 2.67
C VAL A 186 4.81 -12.39 1.43
N LEU A 187 5.55 -12.29 0.33
CA LEU A 187 5.26 -13.03 -0.89
C LEU A 187 5.39 -14.54 -0.69
N TYR A 188 6.42 -14.99 0.04
CA TYR A 188 6.61 -16.40 0.40
C TYR A 188 5.42 -16.93 1.20
N ASP A 189 5.01 -16.22 2.25
CA ASP A 189 3.89 -16.67 3.09
C ASP A 189 2.56 -16.66 2.33
N LEU A 190 2.28 -15.67 1.50
CA LEU A 190 1.06 -15.62 0.68
C LEU A 190 0.98 -16.77 -0.34
N THR A 191 2.11 -17.23 -0.87
CA THR A 191 2.14 -18.34 -1.83
C THR A 191 2.14 -19.72 -1.17
N ASN A 192 2.59 -19.84 0.09
CA ASN A 192 2.73 -21.12 0.77
C ASN A 192 1.73 -21.35 1.90
N ASN A 193 1.35 -20.31 2.61
CA ASN A 193 0.41 -20.39 3.75
C ASN A 193 -0.50 -19.14 3.80
N PRO A 194 -1.34 -18.93 2.77
CA PRO A 194 -2.12 -17.70 2.61
C PRO A 194 -3.05 -17.37 3.79
N PHE A 195 -3.52 -18.38 4.53
CA PHE A 195 -4.40 -18.18 5.68
C PHE A 195 -3.65 -17.90 7.00
N SER A 196 -2.33 -17.74 6.95
CA SER A 196 -1.55 -17.34 8.11
C SER A 196 -1.98 -15.97 8.63
N ARG A 197 -2.06 -15.85 9.97
CA ARG A 197 -2.34 -14.58 10.66
C ARG A 197 -1.06 -13.81 11.01
N ARG A 198 0.09 -14.19 10.42
CA ARG A 198 1.42 -13.67 10.73
C ARG A 198 2.05 -12.93 9.54
N ILE A 199 1.28 -12.73 8.46
CA ILE A 199 1.77 -12.08 7.24
C ILE A 199 1.71 -10.58 7.45
N MET A 200 2.86 -9.97 7.74
CA MET A 200 2.93 -8.54 8.01
C MET A 200 4.35 -7.98 7.80
N THR A 201 4.41 -6.67 7.63
CA THR A 201 5.66 -5.90 7.67
C THR A 201 5.62 -4.87 8.79
N ASN A 202 6.79 -4.49 9.29
CA ASN A 202 6.94 -3.40 10.25
C ASN A 202 8.26 -2.68 10.02
N ILE A 203 8.19 -1.38 9.77
CA ILE A 203 9.35 -0.54 9.50
C ILE A 203 9.64 0.48 10.61
N TYR A 204 8.88 0.45 11.72
CA TYR A 204 9.15 1.28 12.89
C TYR A 204 10.03 0.51 13.88
N VAL A 205 11.34 0.54 13.63
CA VAL A 205 12.33 -0.22 14.40
C VAL A 205 13.03 0.69 15.39
N HIS A 206 12.73 0.50 16.69
CA HIS A 206 13.23 1.36 17.75
C HIS A 206 14.76 1.46 17.84
N ALA A 207 15.48 0.41 17.46
CA ALA A 207 16.94 0.40 17.45
C ALA A 207 17.55 1.40 16.46
N ASP A 208 16.82 1.70 15.38
CA ASP A 208 17.32 2.52 14.26
C ASP A 208 16.69 3.94 14.23
N LEU A 209 15.75 4.26 15.13
CA LEU A 209 15.00 5.54 15.05
C LEU A 209 15.91 6.77 15.00
N MET A 210 17.01 6.77 15.75
CA MET A 210 17.94 7.91 15.80
C MET A 210 18.78 8.08 14.52
N GLU A 211 18.73 7.08 13.63
CA GLU A 211 19.39 7.08 12.32
C GLU A 211 18.37 7.27 11.18
N MET A 212 17.12 7.65 11.51
CA MET A 212 16.06 7.96 10.55
C MET A 212 15.85 9.47 10.48
N ASN A 213 15.94 10.05 9.28
CA ASN A 213 15.67 11.48 9.09
C ASN A 213 14.17 11.80 9.24
N LEU A 214 13.31 10.84 8.90
CA LEU A 214 11.87 10.89 9.17
C LEU A 214 11.38 9.55 9.70
N TYR A 215 10.77 9.56 10.88
CA TYR A 215 10.16 8.35 11.45
C TYR A 215 8.95 7.92 10.63
N PRO A 216 8.85 6.63 10.24
CA PRO A 216 7.77 6.14 9.39
C PRO A 216 6.38 6.49 9.92
N CYS A 217 5.57 7.17 9.11
CA CYS A 217 4.16 7.45 9.41
C CYS A 217 3.30 6.21 9.12
N ALA A 218 3.34 5.71 7.89
CA ALA A 218 2.79 4.41 7.49
C ALA A 218 3.82 3.33 7.86
N TYR A 219 3.64 2.68 9.00
CA TYR A 219 4.71 1.89 9.60
C TYR A 219 4.52 0.38 9.55
N SER A 220 3.32 -0.09 9.24
CA SER A 220 3.02 -1.53 9.24
C SER A 220 1.89 -1.86 8.27
N MET A 221 2.08 -2.95 7.52
CA MET A 221 1.03 -3.59 6.73
C MET A 221 0.79 -4.99 7.29
N THR A 222 -0.48 -5.34 7.55
CA THR A 222 -0.89 -6.70 7.90
C THR A 222 -1.80 -7.23 6.81
N PHE A 223 -1.44 -8.40 6.26
CA PHE A 223 -2.22 -9.05 5.20
C PHE A 223 -3.13 -10.13 5.78
N ASN A 224 -4.30 -10.29 5.19
CA ASN A 224 -5.25 -11.32 5.54
C ASN A 224 -5.96 -11.84 4.28
N VAL A 225 -6.04 -13.13 4.15
CA VAL A 225 -6.69 -13.79 3.02
C VAL A 225 -8.04 -14.33 3.44
N THR A 226 -9.06 -14.02 2.65
CA THR A 226 -10.42 -14.53 2.83
C THR A 226 -10.89 -15.23 1.57
N GLN A 227 -11.86 -16.12 1.71
CA GLN A 227 -12.54 -16.76 0.59
C GLN A 227 -14.04 -16.48 0.70
N LYS A 228 -14.59 -15.85 -0.32
CA LYS A 228 -16.04 -15.60 -0.39
C LYS A 228 -16.77 -16.89 -0.72
N PRO A 229 -17.88 -17.21 -0.07
CA PRO A 229 -18.68 -18.39 -0.40
C PRO A 229 -19.06 -18.41 -1.90
N GLY A 230 -18.79 -19.54 -2.57
CA GLY A 230 -19.09 -19.70 -4.00
C GLY A 230 -18.11 -19.03 -4.97
N HIS A 231 -16.99 -18.51 -4.48
CA HIS A 231 -15.90 -17.98 -5.31
C HIS A 231 -14.69 -18.92 -5.29
N ASP A 232 -14.13 -19.19 -6.46
CA ASP A 232 -12.95 -20.06 -6.58
C ASP A 232 -11.66 -19.35 -6.19
N LYS A 233 -11.60 -18.02 -6.41
CA LYS A 233 -10.43 -17.20 -6.07
C LYS A 233 -10.43 -16.73 -4.63
N LEU A 234 -9.24 -16.71 -4.04
CA LEU A 234 -8.98 -16.09 -2.76
C LEU A 234 -8.97 -14.56 -2.89
N THR A 235 -9.27 -13.88 -1.80
CA THR A 235 -9.29 -12.42 -1.72
C THR A 235 -8.23 -11.94 -0.74
N LEU A 236 -7.30 -11.10 -1.21
CA LEU A 236 -6.25 -10.50 -0.40
C LEU A 236 -6.73 -9.17 0.18
N ASN A 237 -6.78 -9.06 1.49
CA ASN A 237 -7.10 -7.86 2.23
C ASN A 237 -5.85 -7.36 2.97
N ALA A 238 -5.83 -6.06 3.32
CA ALA A 238 -4.76 -5.52 4.13
C ALA A 238 -5.24 -4.47 5.14
N VAL A 239 -4.53 -4.38 6.27
CA VAL A 239 -4.62 -3.29 7.22
C VAL A 239 -3.33 -2.47 7.12
N LEU A 240 -3.46 -1.19 6.77
CA LEU A 240 -2.40 -0.20 6.85
C LEU A 240 -2.49 0.49 8.21
N ASN A 241 -1.44 0.38 9.02
CA ASN A 241 -1.34 1.11 10.28
C ASN A 241 -0.47 2.36 10.10
N GLN A 242 -1.05 3.49 10.48
CA GLN A 242 -0.41 4.79 10.39
C GLN A 242 -0.46 5.52 11.73
N ARG A 243 0.72 5.96 12.24
CA ARG A 243 0.79 6.66 13.53
C ARG A 243 0.38 8.12 13.45
N SER A 244 0.51 8.73 12.26
CA SER A 244 0.31 10.16 12.03
C SER A 244 -0.03 10.39 10.56
N GLN A 245 -1.03 11.25 10.30
CA GLN A 245 -1.52 11.52 8.96
C GLN A 245 -1.88 13.00 8.78
N ASP A 246 -1.10 13.73 7.97
CA ASP A 246 -1.55 14.98 7.38
C ASP A 246 -2.65 14.68 6.36
N VAL A 247 -3.87 15.06 6.71
CA VAL A 247 -5.04 14.70 5.91
C VAL A 247 -5.05 15.39 4.55
N LEU A 248 -4.59 16.65 4.47
CA LEU A 248 -4.55 17.36 3.19
C LEU A 248 -3.39 16.87 2.31
N ALA A 249 -2.18 16.86 2.83
CA ALA A 249 -1.00 16.62 2.00
C ALA A 249 -0.81 15.13 1.67
N ALA A 250 -0.99 14.22 2.65
CA ALA A 250 -0.54 12.84 2.55
C ALA A 250 -1.65 11.77 2.49
N ASN A 251 -2.89 12.03 2.99
CA ASN A 251 -3.88 10.95 3.09
C ASN A 251 -4.17 10.28 1.74
N ASN A 252 -4.50 11.05 0.72
CA ASN A 252 -4.85 10.49 -0.59
C ASN A 252 -3.67 9.80 -1.26
N TRP A 253 -2.48 10.31 -1.01
CA TRP A 253 -1.25 9.75 -1.52
C TRP A 253 -1.00 8.36 -0.94
N ASN A 254 -1.02 8.22 0.39
CA ASN A 254 -0.79 6.94 1.05
C ASN A 254 -1.90 5.92 0.72
N VAL A 255 -3.17 6.33 0.69
CA VAL A 255 -4.27 5.43 0.31
C VAL A 255 -4.05 4.86 -1.09
N VAL A 256 -3.65 5.69 -2.06
CA VAL A 256 -3.37 5.25 -3.44
C VAL A 256 -2.15 4.32 -3.48
N GLN A 257 -1.05 4.68 -2.81
CA GLN A 257 0.15 3.86 -2.73
C GLN A 257 -0.15 2.42 -2.28
N TYR A 258 -0.79 2.30 -1.13
CA TYR A 258 -1.05 0.99 -0.54
C TYR A 258 -2.19 0.23 -1.21
N SER A 259 -3.09 0.92 -1.91
CA SER A 259 -4.08 0.28 -2.80
C SER A 259 -3.43 -0.29 -4.06
N VAL A 260 -2.49 0.43 -4.68
CA VAL A 260 -1.69 -0.08 -5.81
C VAL A 260 -0.88 -1.30 -5.37
N LEU A 261 -0.18 -1.19 -4.26
CA LEU A 261 0.61 -2.29 -3.69
C LEU A 261 -0.24 -3.54 -3.46
N LEU A 262 -1.42 -3.39 -2.86
CA LEU A 262 -2.34 -4.51 -2.62
C LEU A 262 -2.80 -5.16 -3.92
N CYS A 263 -3.11 -4.36 -4.95
CA CYS A 263 -3.48 -4.87 -6.28
C CYS A 263 -2.31 -5.64 -6.95
N MET A 264 -1.09 -5.10 -6.87
CA MET A 264 0.10 -5.73 -7.45
C MET A 264 0.41 -7.07 -6.77
N ILE A 265 0.45 -7.10 -5.43
CA ILE A 265 0.69 -8.33 -4.67
C ILE A 265 -0.42 -9.35 -4.97
N ALA A 266 -1.69 -8.96 -4.93
CA ALA A 266 -2.81 -9.85 -5.22
C ALA A 266 -2.69 -10.50 -6.60
N GLN A 267 -2.28 -9.72 -7.62
CA GLN A 267 -2.06 -10.24 -8.98
C GLN A 267 -0.92 -11.27 -9.02
N CYS A 268 0.22 -10.98 -8.34
CA CYS A 268 1.38 -11.87 -8.32
C CYS A 268 1.08 -13.23 -7.65
N VAL A 269 0.24 -13.23 -6.61
CA VAL A 269 -0.14 -14.44 -5.87
C VAL A 269 -1.46 -15.07 -6.34
N ASP A 270 -1.97 -14.67 -7.52
CA ASP A 270 -3.23 -15.13 -8.15
C ASP A 270 -4.46 -15.00 -7.25
N MET A 271 -4.56 -13.89 -6.52
CA MET A 271 -5.71 -13.52 -5.68
C MET A 271 -6.45 -12.31 -6.24
N GLU A 272 -7.67 -12.06 -5.77
CA GLU A 272 -8.38 -10.83 -6.03
C GLU A 272 -8.03 -9.78 -4.97
N PRO A 273 -7.86 -8.49 -5.33
CA PRO A 273 -7.74 -7.43 -4.35
C PRO A 273 -9.06 -7.26 -3.60
N GLY A 274 -8.96 -7.21 -2.28
CA GLY A 274 -10.09 -7.08 -1.38
C GLY A 274 -10.20 -5.70 -0.75
N GLU A 275 -10.20 -5.65 0.57
CA GLU A 275 -10.35 -4.42 1.33
C GLU A 275 -8.99 -3.91 1.84
N LEU A 276 -8.72 -2.61 1.63
CA LEU A 276 -7.70 -1.88 2.36
C LEU A 276 -8.35 -1.16 3.55
N VAL A 277 -7.98 -1.56 4.75
CA VAL A 277 -8.38 -0.88 5.99
C VAL A 277 -7.25 0.04 6.43
N HIS A 278 -7.49 1.35 6.43
CA HIS A 278 -6.53 2.36 6.82
C HIS A 278 -6.81 2.81 8.26
N VAL A 279 -5.94 2.44 9.18
CA VAL A 279 -6.01 2.76 10.61
C VAL A 279 -5.04 3.88 10.92
N ILE A 280 -5.55 5.00 11.41
CA ILE A 280 -4.79 6.22 11.66
C ILE A 280 -4.89 6.57 13.15
N ALA A 281 -3.77 6.55 13.87
CA ALA A 281 -3.78 6.91 15.30
C ALA A 281 -3.97 8.41 15.52
N ASP A 282 -3.33 9.27 14.71
CA ASP A 282 -3.46 10.73 14.76
C ASP A 282 -3.75 11.26 13.36
N ALA A 283 -5.04 11.45 13.03
CA ALA A 283 -5.48 12.09 11.79
C ALA A 283 -5.67 13.59 12.04
N HIS A 284 -4.92 14.43 11.31
CA HIS A 284 -4.93 15.86 11.61
C HIS A 284 -5.00 16.75 10.37
N ILE A 285 -5.59 17.93 10.58
CA ILE A 285 -5.64 19.04 9.62
C ILE A 285 -4.87 20.19 10.25
N TYR A 286 -3.80 20.63 9.60
CA TYR A 286 -3.04 21.80 10.05
C TYR A 286 -3.88 23.08 9.99
N ASP A 287 -3.59 24.03 10.85
CA ASP A 287 -4.32 25.30 10.97
C ASP A 287 -4.39 26.07 9.65
N ARG A 288 -3.29 26.12 8.86
CA ARG A 288 -3.27 26.75 7.52
C ARG A 288 -3.96 25.90 6.44
N HIS A 289 -4.31 24.67 6.74
CA HIS A 289 -5.03 23.78 5.82
C HIS A 289 -6.56 23.83 6.00
N VAL A 290 -7.06 24.40 7.09
CA VAL A 290 -8.48 24.34 7.45
C VAL A 290 -9.38 24.90 6.35
N ASP A 291 -9.07 26.08 5.82
CA ASP A 291 -9.91 26.71 4.79
C ASP A 291 -9.78 25.98 3.44
N ILE A 292 -8.60 25.44 3.13
CA ILE A 292 -8.37 24.60 1.94
C ILE A 292 -9.21 23.32 2.02
N ILE A 293 -9.24 22.65 3.18
CA ILE A 293 -10.06 21.47 3.39
C ILE A 293 -11.54 21.79 3.26
N ARG A 294 -12.02 22.89 3.86
CA ARG A 294 -13.43 23.32 3.75
C ARG A 294 -13.85 23.55 2.29
N GLU A 295 -13.00 24.21 1.52
CA GLU A 295 -13.23 24.40 0.08
C GLU A 295 -13.28 23.06 -0.65
N LEU A 296 -12.29 22.18 -0.35
CA LEU A 296 -12.15 20.91 -1.04
C LEU A 296 -13.34 19.97 -0.80
N ILE A 297 -13.80 19.83 0.44
CA ILE A 297 -14.93 18.95 0.79
C ILE A 297 -16.30 19.52 0.37
N ALA A 298 -16.38 20.81 0.08
CA ALA A 298 -17.58 21.44 -0.47
C ALA A 298 -17.79 21.16 -1.97
N ARG A 299 -16.78 20.62 -2.66
CA ARG A 299 -16.86 20.29 -4.09
C ARG A 299 -17.76 19.08 -4.32
N GLU A 300 -18.46 19.07 -5.46
CA GLU A 300 -19.17 17.88 -5.90
C GLU A 300 -18.19 16.84 -6.44
N PRO A 301 -18.29 15.58 -5.99
CA PRO A 301 -17.43 14.50 -6.49
C PRO A 301 -17.85 14.06 -7.90
N TYR A 302 -16.88 13.68 -8.70
CA TYR A 302 -17.11 12.99 -9.97
C TYR A 302 -17.27 11.47 -9.74
N PRO A 303 -17.72 10.73 -10.76
CA PRO A 303 -17.67 9.26 -10.73
C PRO A 303 -16.24 8.76 -10.52
N ALA A 304 -16.12 7.65 -9.79
CA ALA A 304 -14.82 7.03 -9.57
C ALA A 304 -14.16 6.63 -10.90
N PRO A 305 -12.85 6.89 -11.07
CA PRO A 305 -12.13 6.43 -12.25
C PRO A 305 -11.98 4.92 -12.25
N GLN A 306 -11.74 4.37 -13.43
CA GLN A 306 -11.40 2.98 -13.62
C GLN A 306 -9.89 2.80 -13.47
N PHE A 307 -9.47 2.03 -12.47
CA PHE A 307 -8.07 1.64 -12.28
C PHE A 307 -7.74 0.44 -13.15
N ILE A 308 -6.60 0.47 -13.82
CA ILE A 308 -6.10 -0.60 -14.66
C ILE A 308 -4.65 -0.90 -14.26
N LEU A 309 -4.41 -2.17 -13.93
CA LEU A 309 -3.09 -2.73 -13.72
C LEU A 309 -2.73 -3.60 -14.93
N ASN A 310 -1.47 -3.53 -15.40
CA ASN A 310 -0.97 -4.35 -16.49
C ASN A 310 -1.09 -5.85 -16.13
N PRO A 311 -1.93 -6.62 -16.83
CA PRO A 311 -2.20 -8.01 -16.51
C PRO A 311 -1.06 -8.97 -16.86
N GLU A 312 -0.06 -8.53 -17.63
CA GLU A 312 1.04 -9.38 -18.09
C GLU A 312 2.17 -9.49 -17.03
N VAL A 313 2.18 -8.62 -16.01
CA VAL A 313 3.22 -8.63 -14.97
C VAL A 313 2.79 -9.51 -13.80
N HIS A 314 3.50 -10.61 -13.57
CA HIS A 314 3.26 -11.57 -12.47
C HIS A 314 4.45 -11.70 -11.51
N ASP A 315 5.57 -11.08 -11.80
CA ASP A 315 6.72 -10.96 -10.91
C ASP A 315 6.67 -9.59 -10.23
N PHE A 316 6.55 -9.57 -8.90
CA PHE A 316 6.43 -8.33 -8.13
C PHE A 316 7.58 -7.35 -8.41
N TYR A 317 8.77 -7.87 -8.62
CA TYR A 317 9.98 -7.07 -8.86
C TYR A 317 10.13 -6.56 -10.30
N LYS A 318 9.14 -6.79 -11.17
CA LYS A 318 9.11 -6.29 -12.55
C LYS A 318 8.06 -5.20 -12.79
N PHE A 319 7.23 -4.90 -11.80
CA PHE A 319 6.32 -3.77 -11.93
C PHE A 319 7.09 -2.46 -12.02
N THR A 320 6.54 -1.55 -12.81
CA THR A 320 6.97 -0.16 -12.95
C THR A 320 5.78 0.77 -12.76
N ARG A 321 6.02 2.06 -12.60
CA ARG A 321 4.96 3.06 -12.54
C ARG A 321 4.16 3.18 -13.85
N GLU A 322 4.64 2.62 -14.95
CA GLU A 322 3.95 2.62 -16.24
C GLU A 322 2.90 1.50 -16.34
N ASP A 323 2.94 0.52 -15.44
CA ASP A 323 2.00 -0.61 -15.40
C ASP A 323 0.66 -0.26 -14.78
N VAL A 324 0.50 0.98 -14.27
CA VAL A 324 -0.76 1.50 -13.72
C VAL A 324 -1.30 2.66 -14.53
N ARG A 325 -2.60 2.70 -14.72
CA ARG A 325 -3.30 3.85 -15.29
C ARG A 325 -4.71 3.99 -14.75
N ALA A 326 -5.24 5.20 -14.81
CA ALA A 326 -6.63 5.51 -14.50
C ALA A 326 -7.33 6.00 -15.76
N GLU A 327 -8.44 5.37 -16.12
CA GLU A 327 -9.31 5.77 -17.22
C GLU A 327 -10.53 6.52 -16.69
N ASN A 328 -11.05 7.45 -17.49
CA ASN A 328 -12.19 8.31 -17.12
C ASN A 328 -11.97 9.12 -15.83
N TYR A 329 -10.72 9.49 -15.53
CA TYR A 329 -10.37 10.23 -14.33
C TYR A 329 -10.64 11.72 -14.49
N GLN A 330 -11.84 12.13 -14.11
CA GLN A 330 -12.25 13.52 -14.00
C GLN A 330 -12.03 14.02 -12.58
N THR A 331 -11.57 15.27 -12.42
CA THR A 331 -11.31 15.85 -11.11
C THR A 331 -11.69 17.32 -11.08
N GLY A 332 -11.96 17.82 -9.88
CA GLY A 332 -12.01 19.24 -9.60
C GLY A 332 -10.65 19.91 -9.84
N GLU A 333 -10.64 21.24 -9.76
CA GLU A 333 -9.45 22.05 -9.95
C GLU A 333 -8.37 21.70 -8.93
N GLN A 334 -7.10 21.67 -9.40
CA GLN A 334 -5.96 21.36 -8.55
C GLN A 334 -5.64 22.53 -7.62
N ILE A 335 -5.49 22.23 -6.34
CA ILE A 335 -5.00 23.19 -5.34
C ILE A 335 -3.47 23.23 -5.43
N ARG A 336 -2.94 24.42 -5.58
CA ARG A 336 -1.50 24.70 -5.69
C ARG A 336 -0.99 25.40 -4.44
N ASN A 337 0.32 25.36 -4.22
CA ASN A 337 1.00 26.06 -3.13
C ASN A 337 0.41 25.72 -1.76
N ILE A 338 0.16 24.44 -1.52
CA ILE A 338 -0.24 23.94 -0.18
C ILE A 338 0.96 24.16 0.75
N PRO A 339 0.81 24.93 1.85
CA PRO A 339 1.90 25.11 2.80
C PRO A 339 2.27 23.76 3.45
N ILE A 340 3.55 23.54 3.68
CA ILE A 340 4.06 22.33 4.32
C ILE A 340 4.59 22.69 5.70
N ALA A 341 4.23 21.89 6.71
CA ALA A 341 4.77 21.99 8.05
C ALA A 341 5.92 20.95 8.24
N ILE A 342 7.06 21.43 8.74
CA ILE A 342 8.30 20.65 8.88
C ILE A 342 8.59 20.37 10.36
#